data_0b7315697a2eafc4327a908d2e8e9636
#
_entry.id   0b7315697a2eafc4327a908d2e8e9636
#
_cell.length_a   1.000
_cell.length_b   1.000
_cell.length_c   1.000
_cell.angle_alpha   90.00
_cell.angle_beta   90.00
_cell.angle_gamma   90.00
#
_symmetry.space_group_name_H-M   'P 1'
#
loop_
_entity.id
_entity.type
_entity.pdbx_description
1 polymer ?
#
loop_
_entity_poly.entity_id
_entity_poly.type
_entity_poly.pdbx_seq_one_letter_code
_entity_poly.pdbx_strand_id
1 'polypeptide(L)'
;VDWLWKADSYNIKYSISNSPKSVLEVIFCAWLNESALSVDQKIEQARNAIEKYPNAWNIIASKLPNRSSSICSTLNSPVYRKVDEPDPLYTNDVRKTYIAYLDMCAGFAKQNAERWIKLLQHIDSYDKAIQTRIFDSMIGDCIQMSDVEKIKIKNKIRYKIYRHRRFCDADWSMPEDEVSQYEKFMNKIVIEDKVYEYLYIFV
;
A
#
# COMPACT_ATOMS: atom_id res chain seq x y z
N VAL A 1 -11.09 -18.74 2.01
CA VAL A 1 -9.94 -17.81 1.93
C VAL A 1 -8.89 -18.11 3.01
N ASP A 2 -9.30 -18.47 4.23
CA ASP A 2 -8.39 -18.69 5.37
C ASP A 2 -7.29 -19.74 5.10
N TRP A 3 -7.61 -20.87 4.46
CA TRP A 3 -6.62 -21.88 4.13
C TRP A 3 -5.58 -21.41 3.07
N LEU A 4 -5.95 -20.47 2.18
CA LEU A 4 -5.01 -19.87 1.22
C LEU A 4 -3.95 -19.04 1.96
N TRP A 5 -4.37 -18.24 2.94
CA TRP A 5 -3.45 -17.47 3.78
C TRP A 5 -2.51 -18.38 4.56
N LYS A 6 -3.05 -19.47 5.11
CA LYS A 6 -2.26 -20.46 5.82
C LYS A 6 -1.26 -21.16 4.88
N ALA A 7 -1.67 -21.53 3.67
CA ALA A 7 -0.79 -22.14 2.69
C ALA A 7 0.33 -21.17 2.24
N ASP A 8 0.02 -19.89 2.02
CA ASP A 8 1.00 -18.88 1.67
C ASP A 8 2.00 -18.61 2.81
N SER A 9 1.58 -18.74 4.07
CA SER A 9 2.47 -18.52 5.22
C SER A 9 3.61 -19.55 5.35
N TYR A 10 3.49 -20.71 4.70
CA TYR A 10 4.60 -21.70 4.62
C TYR A 10 5.75 -21.26 3.70
N ASN A 11 5.58 -20.16 2.98
CA ASN A 11 6.60 -19.55 2.11
C ASN A 11 7.24 -20.53 1.11
N ILE A 12 6.46 -21.50 0.61
CA ILE A 12 6.91 -22.47 -0.38
C ILE A 12 7.06 -21.75 -1.72
N LYS A 13 8.22 -21.89 -2.35
CA LYS A 13 8.42 -21.39 -3.71
C LYS A 13 7.67 -22.28 -4.70
N TYR A 14 6.61 -21.74 -5.26
CA TYR A 14 5.84 -22.41 -6.31
C TYR A 14 6.36 -21.98 -7.68
N SER A 15 6.56 -22.94 -8.57
CA SER A 15 6.87 -22.70 -10.00
C SER A 15 5.63 -22.57 -10.89
N ILE A 16 4.44 -22.55 -10.28
CA ILE A 16 3.14 -22.54 -10.97
C ILE A 16 2.44 -21.19 -10.80
N SER A 17 1.71 -20.77 -11.81
CA SER A 17 0.96 -19.51 -11.81
C SER A 17 -0.17 -19.42 -10.78
N ASN A 18 -0.71 -20.56 -10.35
CA ASN A 18 -1.80 -20.64 -9.37
C ASN A 18 -1.29 -20.88 -7.94
N SER A 19 -0.22 -20.18 -7.55
CA SER A 19 0.25 -20.21 -6.16
C SER A 19 -0.80 -19.61 -5.21
N PRO A 20 -0.83 -19.99 -3.93
CA PRO A 20 -1.73 -19.39 -2.94
C PRO A 20 -1.65 -17.86 -2.96
N LYS A 21 -0.44 -17.30 -3.08
CA LYS A 21 -0.21 -15.86 -3.17
C LYS A 21 -0.88 -15.24 -4.39
N SER A 22 -0.69 -15.82 -5.60
CA SER A 22 -1.28 -15.26 -6.82
C SER A 22 -2.81 -15.32 -6.79
N VAL A 23 -3.39 -16.37 -6.22
CA VAL A 23 -4.85 -16.47 -6.02
C VAL A 23 -5.34 -15.40 -5.03
N LEU A 24 -4.66 -15.20 -3.90
CA LEU A 24 -4.99 -14.13 -2.95
C LEU A 24 -4.89 -12.75 -3.60
N GLU A 25 -3.87 -12.53 -4.41
CA GLU A 25 -3.68 -11.27 -5.13
C GLU A 25 -4.84 -10.97 -6.09
N VAL A 26 -5.45 -11.95 -6.69
CA VAL A 26 -6.64 -11.81 -7.54
C VAL A 26 -7.89 -11.56 -6.70
N ILE A 27 -8.12 -12.36 -5.66
CA ILE A 27 -9.29 -12.22 -4.76
C ILE A 27 -9.35 -10.81 -4.15
N PHE A 28 -8.21 -10.28 -3.70
CA PHE A 28 -8.12 -8.96 -3.05
C PHE A 28 -7.85 -7.81 -4.02
N CYS A 29 -7.89 -8.04 -5.33
CA CYS A 29 -7.84 -6.95 -6.30
C CYS A 29 -9.07 -6.03 -6.13
N ALA A 30 -8.85 -4.71 -5.98
CA ALA A 30 -9.93 -3.78 -5.68
C ALA A 30 -10.86 -3.53 -6.88
N TRP A 31 -10.34 -3.57 -8.09
CA TRP A 31 -11.06 -3.26 -9.35
C TRP A 31 -11.46 -4.50 -10.15
N LEU A 32 -11.20 -5.70 -9.60
CA LEU A 32 -11.55 -6.96 -10.20
C LEU A 32 -12.42 -7.77 -9.22
N ASN A 33 -13.58 -8.26 -9.67
CA ASN A 33 -14.44 -9.08 -8.83
C ASN A 33 -14.44 -10.53 -9.33
N GLU A 34 -13.39 -11.26 -9.00
CA GLU A 34 -13.18 -12.68 -9.35
C GLU A 34 -13.60 -13.62 -8.22
N SER A 35 -14.30 -13.11 -7.22
CA SER A 35 -14.78 -13.88 -6.07
C SER A 35 -16.25 -13.59 -5.80
N ALA A 36 -16.96 -14.54 -5.20
CA ALA A 36 -18.33 -14.35 -4.74
C ALA A 36 -18.45 -13.45 -3.48
N LEU A 37 -17.35 -12.77 -3.08
CA LEU A 37 -17.35 -11.86 -1.94
C LEU A 37 -17.94 -10.51 -2.36
N SER A 38 -18.86 -9.99 -1.56
CA SER A 38 -19.23 -8.57 -1.67
C SER A 38 -18.05 -7.67 -1.30
N VAL A 39 -18.12 -6.39 -1.67
CA VAL A 39 -17.08 -5.39 -1.34
C VAL A 39 -16.81 -5.34 0.17
N ASP A 40 -17.86 -5.32 0.99
CA ASP A 40 -17.72 -5.28 2.45
C ASP A 40 -17.10 -6.56 3.02
N GLN A 41 -17.49 -7.71 2.51
CA GLN A 41 -16.89 -8.99 2.89
C GLN A 41 -15.41 -9.05 2.49
N LYS A 42 -15.04 -8.53 1.31
CA LYS A 42 -13.66 -8.45 0.86
C LYS A 42 -12.81 -7.58 1.79
N ILE A 43 -13.33 -6.42 2.19
CA ILE A 43 -12.67 -5.50 3.13
C ILE A 43 -12.50 -6.15 4.51
N GLU A 44 -13.54 -6.80 5.02
CA GLU A 44 -13.51 -7.51 6.31
C GLU A 44 -12.51 -8.67 6.31
N GLN A 45 -12.52 -9.48 5.25
CA GLN A 45 -11.57 -10.57 5.09
C GLN A 45 -10.11 -10.07 4.99
N ALA A 46 -9.88 -8.93 4.35
CA ALA A 46 -8.56 -8.31 4.31
C ALA A 46 -8.10 -7.88 5.70
N ARG A 47 -8.99 -7.27 6.50
CA ARG A 47 -8.70 -6.86 7.88
C ARG A 47 -8.34 -8.05 8.75
N ASN A 48 -9.18 -9.07 8.76
CA ASN A 48 -8.96 -10.30 9.54
C ASN A 48 -7.66 -11.00 9.12
N ALA A 49 -7.32 -10.95 7.83
CA ALA A 49 -6.09 -11.53 7.33
C ALA A 49 -4.84 -10.78 7.82
N ILE A 50 -4.84 -9.44 7.78
CA ILE A 50 -3.70 -8.63 8.25
C ILE A 50 -3.44 -8.84 9.75
N GLU A 51 -4.51 -9.04 10.54
CA GLU A 51 -4.39 -9.32 11.97
C GLU A 51 -3.80 -10.71 12.25
N LYS A 52 -4.15 -11.70 11.41
CA LYS A 52 -3.85 -13.12 11.68
C LYS A 52 -2.58 -13.62 10.97
N TYR A 53 -2.27 -13.10 9.78
CA TYR A 53 -1.18 -13.64 8.93
C TYR A 53 -0.10 -12.60 8.66
N PRO A 54 1.19 -12.90 8.96
CA PRO A 54 2.29 -11.93 8.82
C PRO A 54 2.50 -11.38 7.41
N ASN A 55 2.22 -12.20 6.39
CA ASN A 55 2.40 -11.84 4.97
C ASN A 55 1.20 -11.10 4.37
N ALA A 56 0.03 -11.14 5.01
CA ALA A 56 -1.19 -10.54 4.49
C ALA A 56 -1.05 -9.02 4.25
N TRP A 57 -0.39 -8.31 5.16
CA TRP A 57 -0.12 -6.89 4.99
C TRP A 57 0.56 -6.59 3.64
N ASN A 58 1.56 -7.39 3.27
CA ASN A 58 2.30 -7.19 2.02
C ASN A 58 1.42 -7.43 0.77
N ILE A 59 0.54 -8.43 0.82
CA ILE A 59 -0.37 -8.74 -0.27
C ILE A 59 -1.39 -7.61 -0.42
N ILE A 60 -2.04 -7.19 0.66
CA ILE A 60 -3.03 -6.10 0.61
C ILE A 60 -2.38 -4.78 0.18
N ALA A 61 -1.21 -4.43 0.72
CA ALA A 61 -0.47 -3.24 0.31
C ALA A 61 -0.09 -3.25 -1.18
N SER A 62 0.18 -4.42 -1.77
CA SER A 62 0.44 -4.54 -3.21
C SER A 62 -0.79 -4.27 -4.08
N LYS A 63 -1.99 -4.29 -3.51
CA LYS A 63 -3.26 -4.02 -4.21
C LYS A 63 -3.71 -2.56 -4.11
N LEU A 64 -2.94 -1.70 -3.43
CA LEU A 64 -3.18 -0.27 -3.46
C LEU A 64 -2.98 0.30 -4.88
N PRO A 65 -3.67 1.38 -5.24
CA PRO A 65 -3.61 1.92 -6.58
C PRO A 65 -2.17 2.33 -6.95
N ASN A 66 -1.79 1.99 -8.18
CA ASN A 66 -0.54 2.42 -8.76
C ASN A 66 -0.82 2.89 -10.20
N ARG A 67 -0.21 3.99 -10.63
CA ARG A 67 -0.42 4.59 -11.96
C ARG A 67 -0.11 3.65 -13.12
N SER A 68 0.64 2.58 -12.90
CA SER A 68 1.12 1.65 -13.93
C SER A 68 0.71 0.19 -13.72
N SER A 69 -0.25 -0.11 -12.84
CA SER A 69 -0.66 -1.50 -12.61
C SER A 69 -1.68 -1.96 -13.64
N SER A 70 -1.36 -3.00 -14.37
CA SER A 70 -2.31 -3.81 -15.14
C SER A 70 -2.32 -5.23 -14.56
N ILE A 71 -3.50 -5.79 -14.33
CA ILE A 71 -3.68 -7.20 -13.99
C ILE A 71 -4.62 -7.79 -15.03
N CYS A 72 -4.24 -8.91 -15.63
CA CYS A 72 -5.15 -9.72 -16.40
C CYS A 72 -5.79 -10.74 -15.45
N SER A 73 -7.11 -10.90 -15.52
CA SER A 73 -7.79 -12.00 -14.88
C SER A 73 -7.24 -13.33 -15.43
N THR A 74 -6.86 -14.21 -14.52
CA THR A 74 -6.40 -15.57 -14.83
C THR A 74 -7.32 -16.64 -14.25
N LEU A 75 -8.36 -16.23 -13.54
CA LEU A 75 -9.33 -17.15 -12.96
C LEU A 75 -10.35 -17.52 -14.04
N ASN A 76 -10.31 -18.77 -14.48
CA ASN A 76 -11.34 -19.35 -15.32
C ASN A 76 -12.43 -19.96 -14.42
N SER A 77 -13.69 -19.67 -14.74
CA SER A 77 -14.82 -20.31 -14.09
C SER A 77 -14.76 -21.82 -14.30
N PRO A 78 -14.97 -22.65 -13.26
CA PRO A 78 -14.99 -24.11 -13.40
C PRO A 78 -16.09 -24.55 -14.37
N VAL A 79 -15.74 -25.37 -15.36
CA VAL A 79 -16.68 -25.84 -16.40
C VAL A 79 -17.75 -26.81 -15.84
N TYR A 80 -17.44 -27.47 -14.73
CA TYR A 80 -18.24 -28.57 -14.17
C TYR A 80 -19.00 -28.21 -12.87
N ARG A 81 -18.98 -26.94 -12.49
CA ARG A 81 -19.65 -26.46 -11.29
C ARG A 81 -20.29 -25.11 -11.56
N LYS A 82 -21.56 -24.93 -11.22
CA LYS A 82 -22.18 -23.61 -11.19
C LYS A 82 -21.46 -22.76 -10.15
N VAL A 83 -21.02 -21.60 -10.56
CA VAL A 83 -20.47 -20.57 -9.67
C VAL A 83 -21.43 -19.40 -9.76
N ASP A 84 -21.78 -18.82 -8.63
CA ASP A 84 -22.56 -17.59 -8.60
C ASP A 84 -21.78 -16.50 -9.34
N GLU A 85 -22.46 -15.80 -10.23
CA GLU A 85 -21.84 -14.65 -10.92
C GLU A 85 -21.49 -13.59 -9.85
N PRO A 86 -20.28 -13.03 -9.90
CA PRO A 86 -19.91 -11.98 -8.99
C PRO A 86 -20.76 -10.73 -9.22
N ASP A 87 -21.11 -10.03 -8.15
CA ASP A 87 -21.81 -8.76 -8.25
C ASP A 87 -21.05 -7.76 -9.13
N PRO A 88 -21.76 -6.92 -9.91
CA PRO A 88 -21.12 -5.87 -10.69
C PRO A 88 -20.39 -4.88 -9.77
N LEU A 89 -19.18 -4.48 -10.18
CA LEU A 89 -18.34 -3.59 -9.42
C LEU A 89 -18.44 -2.16 -9.97
N TYR A 90 -18.78 -1.21 -9.13
CA TYR A 90 -18.89 0.21 -9.50
C TYR A 90 -17.64 0.99 -9.07
N THR A 91 -17.40 2.13 -9.69
CA THR A 91 -16.25 3.01 -9.38
C THR A 91 -16.19 3.39 -7.90
N ASN A 92 -17.35 3.63 -7.27
CA ASN A 92 -17.43 3.94 -5.85
C ASN A 92 -16.99 2.77 -4.96
N ASP A 93 -17.27 1.53 -5.36
CA ASP A 93 -16.87 0.31 -4.66
C ASP A 93 -15.36 0.12 -4.71
N VAL A 94 -14.77 0.36 -5.87
CA VAL A 94 -13.31 0.35 -6.08
C VAL A 94 -12.65 1.40 -5.19
N ARG A 95 -13.17 2.63 -5.20
CA ARG A 95 -12.65 3.71 -4.34
C ARG A 95 -12.77 3.39 -2.85
N LYS A 96 -13.93 2.88 -2.41
CA LYS A 96 -14.18 2.43 -1.04
C LYS A 96 -13.16 1.37 -0.62
N THR A 97 -12.92 0.37 -1.47
CA THR A 97 -11.95 -0.69 -1.22
C THR A 97 -10.53 -0.15 -1.08
N TYR A 98 -10.10 0.74 -1.98
CA TYR A 98 -8.77 1.34 -1.92
C TYR A 98 -8.54 2.18 -0.66
N ILE A 99 -9.53 2.98 -0.25
CA ILE A 99 -9.45 3.76 0.98
C ILE A 99 -9.37 2.83 2.20
N ALA A 100 -10.22 1.81 2.26
CA ALA A 100 -10.22 0.85 3.36
C ALA A 100 -8.89 0.08 3.46
N TYR A 101 -8.32 -0.33 2.33
CA TYR A 101 -7.02 -1.00 2.30
C TYR A 101 -5.89 -0.09 2.75
N LEU A 102 -5.89 1.18 2.30
CA LEU A 102 -4.89 2.15 2.74
C LEU A 102 -4.97 2.38 4.24
N ASP A 103 -6.17 2.58 4.79
CA ASP A 103 -6.38 2.79 6.22
C ASP A 103 -5.94 1.60 7.06
N MET A 104 -6.28 0.38 6.62
CA MET A 104 -5.80 -0.84 7.28
C MET A 104 -4.28 -0.93 7.23
N CYS A 105 -3.68 -0.75 6.05
CA CYS A 105 -2.23 -0.84 5.91
C CYS A 105 -1.51 0.22 6.74
N ALA A 106 -2.03 1.44 6.83
CA ALA A 106 -1.49 2.49 7.68
C ALA A 106 -1.62 2.14 9.17
N GLY A 107 -2.80 1.69 9.62
CA GLY A 107 -3.03 1.30 11.01
C GLY A 107 -2.15 0.13 11.49
N PHE A 108 -1.73 -0.74 10.56
CA PHE A 108 -0.81 -1.85 10.84
C PHE A 108 0.65 -1.58 10.46
N ALA A 109 0.96 -0.42 9.88
CA ALA A 109 2.35 -0.02 9.62
C ALA A 109 3.09 0.25 10.94
N LYS A 110 2.45 0.94 11.87
CA LYS A 110 2.99 1.25 13.20
C LYS A 110 4.43 1.80 13.08
N GLN A 111 5.32 1.41 13.96
CA GLN A 111 6.72 1.82 14.00
C GLN A 111 7.61 1.10 12.96
N ASN A 112 7.06 0.66 11.84
CA ASN A 112 7.81 -0.04 10.80
C ASN A 112 8.07 0.88 9.59
N ALA A 113 9.29 1.40 9.48
CA ALA A 113 9.69 2.31 8.42
C ALA A 113 9.51 1.72 7.01
N GLU A 114 9.81 0.42 6.81
CA GLU A 114 9.69 -0.22 5.50
C GLU A 114 8.23 -0.28 5.02
N ARG A 115 7.29 -0.50 5.95
CA ARG A 115 5.85 -0.44 5.63
C ARG A 115 5.43 0.96 5.22
N TRP A 116 5.84 1.99 5.95
CA TRP A 116 5.57 3.38 5.60
C TRP A 116 6.19 3.79 4.26
N ILE A 117 7.44 3.39 4.00
CA ILE A 117 8.12 3.60 2.72
C ILE A 117 7.34 2.96 1.57
N LYS A 118 6.77 1.77 1.78
CA LYS A 118 5.93 1.12 0.78
C LYS A 118 4.62 1.88 0.55
N LEU A 119 3.95 2.34 1.59
CA LEU A 119 2.73 3.14 1.46
C LEU A 119 2.96 4.48 0.73
N LEU A 120 4.11 5.14 0.96
CA LEU A 120 4.49 6.37 0.27
C LEU A 120 4.56 6.23 -1.27
N GLN A 121 4.68 5.02 -1.79
CA GLN A 121 4.67 4.78 -3.24
C GLN A 121 3.28 4.89 -3.86
N HIS A 122 2.23 4.72 -3.05
CA HIS A 122 0.84 4.65 -3.48
C HIS A 122 0.04 5.91 -3.15
N ILE A 123 0.55 6.76 -2.25
CA ILE A 123 -0.21 7.85 -1.65
C ILE A 123 -0.66 8.91 -2.66
N ASP A 124 0.09 9.11 -3.74
CA ASP A 124 -0.22 10.10 -4.79
C ASP A 124 -1.48 9.77 -5.60
N SER A 125 -1.96 8.54 -5.49
CA SER A 125 -3.19 8.09 -6.16
C SER A 125 -4.46 8.50 -5.42
N TYR A 126 -4.32 9.17 -4.27
CA TYR A 126 -5.44 9.59 -3.43
C TYR A 126 -5.60 11.11 -3.40
N ASP A 127 -6.78 11.59 -3.01
CA ASP A 127 -7.03 13.01 -2.83
C ASP A 127 -6.23 13.60 -1.66
N LYS A 128 -6.06 14.95 -1.67
CA LYS A 128 -5.23 15.67 -0.69
C LYS A 128 -5.67 15.45 0.77
N ALA A 129 -6.96 15.26 1.02
CA ALA A 129 -7.46 15.04 2.37
C ALA A 129 -7.03 13.68 2.92
N ILE A 130 -7.10 12.63 2.09
CA ILE A 130 -6.63 11.29 2.45
C ILE A 130 -5.11 11.31 2.61
N GLN A 131 -4.36 11.94 1.68
CA GLN A 131 -2.92 12.07 1.78
C GLN A 131 -2.50 12.72 3.11
N THR A 132 -3.12 13.84 3.48
CA THR A 132 -2.82 14.56 4.73
C THR A 132 -3.04 13.66 5.93
N ARG A 133 -4.18 12.97 6.01
CA ARG A 133 -4.51 12.07 7.10
C ARG A 133 -3.49 10.92 7.26
N ILE A 134 -3.05 10.35 6.15
CA ILE A 134 -2.05 9.26 6.16
C ILE A 134 -0.67 9.80 6.57
N PHE A 135 -0.28 10.99 6.11
CA PHE A 135 0.95 11.62 6.57
C PHE A 135 0.94 11.94 8.05
N ASP A 136 -0.17 12.46 8.58
CA ASP A 136 -0.28 12.76 10.01
C ASP A 136 -0.21 11.47 10.85
N SER A 137 -0.79 10.36 10.38
CA SER A 137 -0.64 9.03 11.00
C SER A 137 0.82 8.56 10.99
N MET A 138 1.52 8.70 9.85
CA MET A 138 2.93 8.35 9.74
C MET A 138 3.81 9.18 10.68
N ILE A 139 3.57 10.49 10.76
CA ILE A 139 4.31 11.38 11.66
C ILE A 139 4.08 10.98 13.12
N GLY A 140 2.85 10.63 13.48
CA GLY A 140 2.53 10.12 14.82
C GLY A 140 3.32 8.85 15.17
N ASP A 141 3.41 7.91 14.24
CA ASP A 141 4.21 6.68 14.43
C ASP A 141 5.72 6.98 14.48
N CYS A 142 6.20 7.95 13.70
CA CYS A 142 7.61 8.36 13.70
C CYS A 142 8.09 8.86 15.07
N ILE A 143 7.22 9.39 15.93
CA ILE A 143 7.60 9.85 17.26
C ILE A 143 8.27 8.73 18.09
N GLN A 144 7.82 7.49 17.89
CA GLN A 144 8.33 6.33 18.64
C GLN A 144 9.35 5.48 17.87
N MET A 145 9.70 5.89 16.64
CA MET A 145 10.72 5.21 15.83
C MET A 145 12.13 5.64 16.25
N SER A 146 13.11 4.76 16.03
CA SER A 146 14.52 5.12 16.10
C SER A 146 14.89 6.15 15.02
N ASP A 147 15.92 6.97 15.26
CA ASP A 147 16.39 7.95 14.28
C ASP A 147 16.85 7.29 12.96
N VAL A 148 17.38 6.08 13.03
CA VAL A 148 17.72 5.29 11.84
C VAL A 148 16.49 5.00 10.96
N GLU A 149 15.36 4.67 11.57
CA GLU A 149 14.11 4.43 10.85
C GLU A 149 13.49 5.72 10.33
N LYS A 150 13.51 6.78 11.13
CA LYS A 150 13.08 8.13 10.70
C LYS A 150 13.86 8.60 9.47
N ILE A 151 15.18 8.40 9.44
CA ILE A 151 16.05 8.76 8.31
C ILE A 151 15.67 8.00 7.04
N LYS A 152 15.36 6.70 7.13
CA LYS A 152 14.91 5.92 5.97
C LYS A 152 13.66 6.55 5.33
N ILE A 153 12.67 6.92 6.14
CA ILE A 153 11.44 7.57 5.68
C ILE A 153 11.75 8.94 5.07
N LYS A 154 12.52 9.79 5.77
CA LYS A 154 12.93 11.11 5.27
C LYS A 154 13.68 11.01 3.95
N ASN A 155 14.60 10.07 3.80
CA ASN A 155 15.35 9.84 2.56
C ASN A 155 14.41 9.43 1.41
N LYS A 156 13.41 8.61 1.68
CA LYS A 156 12.42 8.25 0.65
C LYS A 156 11.61 9.44 0.18
N ILE A 157 11.16 10.28 1.10
CA ILE A 157 10.43 11.52 0.79
C ILE A 157 11.35 12.49 0.03
N ARG A 158 12.58 12.70 0.52
CA ARG A 158 13.57 13.57 -0.13
C ARG A 158 13.87 13.13 -1.57
N TYR A 159 14.07 11.84 -1.78
CA TYR A 159 14.28 11.31 -3.12
C TYR A 159 13.09 11.54 -4.05
N LYS A 160 11.86 11.45 -3.52
CA LYS A 160 10.64 11.74 -4.26
C LYS A 160 10.59 13.22 -4.64
N ILE A 161 10.82 14.15 -3.69
CA ILE A 161 10.90 15.59 -3.93
C ILE A 161 11.94 15.89 -5.02
N TYR A 162 13.16 15.35 -4.87
CA TYR A 162 14.24 15.51 -5.83
C TYR A 162 13.84 15.08 -7.23
N ARG A 163 13.23 13.91 -7.37
CA ARG A 163 12.79 13.39 -8.69
C ARG A 163 11.80 14.33 -9.36
N HIS A 164 10.79 14.78 -8.64
CA HIS A 164 9.76 15.64 -9.22
C HIS A 164 10.29 17.03 -9.57
N ARG A 165 11.16 17.62 -8.76
CA ARG A 165 11.81 18.89 -9.09
C ARG A 165 12.81 18.76 -10.23
N ARG A 166 13.58 17.67 -10.29
CA ARG A 166 14.58 17.42 -11.34
C ARG A 166 13.97 17.19 -12.71
N PHE A 167 12.79 16.58 -12.75
CA PHE A 167 12.10 16.23 -13.98
C PHE A 167 10.73 16.92 -14.05
N CYS A 168 10.70 18.21 -13.74
CA CYS A 168 9.47 19.01 -13.66
C CYS A 168 8.67 19.06 -14.97
N ASP A 169 9.31 18.89 -16.12
CA ASP A 169 8.67 18.89 -17.44
C ASP A 169 8.09 17.51 -17.85
N ALA A 170 8.26 16.48 -17.03
CA ALA A 170 7.74 15.16 -17.36
C ALA A 170 6.26 15.04 -17.01
N ASP A 171 5.47 14.36 -17.85
CA ASP A 171 4.02 14.15 -17.67
C ASP A 171 3.64 13.49 -16.34
N TRP A 172 4.57 12.75 -15.75
CA TRP A 172 4.38 12.10 -14.44
C TRP A 172 4.80 12.98 -13.25
N SER A 173 5.39 14.15 -13.51
CA SER A 173 5.85 15.05 -12.46
C SER A 173 4.69 15.68 -11.71
N MET A 174 4.86 15.88 -10.42
CA MET A 174 3.92 16.62 -9.60
C MET A 174 4.12 18.12 -9.76
N PRO A 175 3.06 18.92 -9.67
CA PRO A 175 3.17 20.37 -9.56
C PRO A 175 3.90 20.75 -8.25
N GLU A 176 4.58 21.90 -8.25
CA GLU A 176 5.43 22.33 -7.12
C GLU A 176 4.65 22.52 -5.81
N ASP A 177 3.37 22.87 -5.88
CA ASP A 177 2.52 22.96 -4.67
C ASP A 177 2.34 21.61 -3.97
N GLU A 178 2.24 20.51 -4.74
CA GLU A 178 2.20 19.16 -4.21
C GLU A 178 3.58 18.72 -3.68
N VAL A 179 4.66 19.01 -4.40
CA VAL A 179 6.03 18.72 -3.96
C VAL A 179 6.35 19.45 -2.66
N SER A 180 5.96 20.72 -2.54
CA SER A 180 6.13 21.52 -1.33
C SER A 180 5.34 20.96 -0.13
N GLN A 181 4.23 20.28 -0.38
CA GLN A 181 3.50 19.59 0.69
C GLN A 181 4.30 18.41 1.26
N TYR A 182 4.95 17.61 0.40
CA TYR A 182 5.87 16.56 0.84
C TYR A 182 7.03 17.10 1.68
N GLU A 183 7.58 18.24 1.29
CA GLU A 183 8.65 18.92 2.03
C GLU A 183 8.18 19.36 3.43
N LYS A 184 6.98 19.92 3.54
CA LYS A 184 6.37 20.25 4.84
C LYS A 184 6.20 19.04 5.74
N PHE A 185 5.76 17.90 5.19
CA PHE A 185 5.63 16.65 5.96
C PHE A 185 6.99 16.09 6.38
N MET A 186 7.97 16.08 5.49
CA MET A 186 9.33 15.65 5.77
C MET A 186 9.95 16.43 6.94
N ASN A 187 9.71 17.75 6.98
CA ASN A 187 10.25 18.63 8.02
C ASN A 187 9.61 18.41 9.40
N LYS A 188 8.41 17.82 9.46
CA LYS A 188 7.78 17.42 10.73
C LYS A 188 8.43 16.18 11.38
N ILE A 189 9.19 15.39 10.62
CA ILE A 189 9.90 14.22 11.16
C ILE A 189 11.19 14.69 11.80
N VAL A 190 11.20 14.76 13.14
CA VAL A 190 12.35 15.24 13.92
C VAL A 190 13.33 14.10 14.18
N ILE A 191 14.62 14.35 13.90
CA ILE A 191 15.74 13.49 14.24
C ILE A 191 16.36 14.10 15.51
N GLU A 192 16.54 13.30 16.55
CA GLU A 192 17.00 13.77 17.86
C GLU A 192 18.54 13.73 17.99
N ASP A 193 19.17 12.72 17.40
CA ASP A 193 20.62 12.58 17.41
C ASP A 193 21.27 13.45 16.32
N LYS A 194 22.09 14.42 16.74
CA LYS A 194 22.81 15.32 15.85
C LYS A 194 23.72 14.60 14.86
N VAL A 195 24.31 13.47 15.22
CA VAL A 195 25.15 12.68 14.31
C VAL A 195 24.32 12.18 13.14
N TYR A 196 23.12 11.67 13.41
CA TYR A 196 22.21 11.21 12.35
C TYR A 196 21.64 12.39 11.56
N GLU A 197 21.44 13.55 12.17
CA GLU A 197 21.02 14.75 11.46
C GLU A 197 22.08 15.19 10.45
N TYR A 198 23.37 15.18 10.83
CA TYR A 198 24.49 15.46 9.90
C TYR A 198 24.59 14.41 8.78
N LEU A 199 24.51 13.12 9.11
CA LEU A 199 24.54 12.05 8.10
C LEU A 199 23.37 12.20 7.12
N TYR A 200 22.21 12.65 7.58
CA TYR A 200 21.06 12.92 6.72
C TYR A 200 21.32 14.02 5.69
N ILE A 201 22.09 15.06 6.04
CA ILE A 201 22.42 16.19 5.13
C ILE A 201 23.34 15.74 4.00
N PHE A 202 24.24 14.79 4.26
CA PHE A 202 25.26 14.34 3.29
C PHE A 202 24.83 13.13 2.42
N VAL A 203 23.73 12.51 2.68
CA VAL A 203 23.19 11.38 1.89
C VAL A 203 22.07 11.85 0.99
#